data_4088733c5e1db512dc44fed813a2598d
#
_entry.id   4088733c5e1db512dc44fed813a2598d
#
_cell.length_a   1.000
_cell.length_b   1.000
_cell.length_c   1.000
_cell.angle_alpha   90.00
_cell.angle_beta   90.00
_cell.angle_gamma   90.00
#
_symmetry.space_group_name_H-M   'P 1'
#
loop_
_entity.id
_entity.type
_entity.pdbx_description
1 polymer ?
#
loop_
_entity_poly.entity_id
_entity_poly.type
_entity_poly.pdbx_seq_one_letter_code
_entity_poly.pdbx_strand_id
1 'polypeptide(L)'
;MTKHVLVTGGFDPMHSGHLAYLKSAKLLGEKLWVGINSNNWLQRKKGQYFMDADERLQLTANLKFVDHAFLFDDADNSACEAISFVLGAISSESSLIFANGGDRNEGNIPEMAKFQSSEKVSFEFGVGGEDKKNSSSWILENWKNPKTVRKWG
;
A
#
# COMPACT_ATOMS: atom_id res chain seq x y z
N MET A 1 -7.62 20.52 -11.79
CA MET A 1 -6.64 19.42 -11.88
C MET A 1 -6.77 18.52 -10.68
N THR A 2 -6.94 17.22 -10.89
CA THR A 2 -7.10 16.26 -9.79
C THR A 2 -5.77 15.66 -9.39
N LYS A 3 -5.51 15.64 -8.09
CA LYS A 3 -4.37 14.93 -7.54
C LYS A 3 -4.80 13.54 -7.07
N HIS A 4 -4.27 12.53 -7.72
CA HIS A 4 -4.49 11.14 -7.33
C HIS A 4 -3.32 10.68 -6.46
N VAL A 5 -3.60 9.84 -5.49
CA VAL A 5 -2.57 9.24 -4.62
C VAL A 5 -2.63 7.73 -4.80
N LEU A 6 -1.48 7.11 -4.93
CA LEU A 6 -1.36 5.65 -4.99
C LEU A 6 -0.51 5.16 -3.85
N VAL A 7 -1.02 4.17 -3.13
CA VAL A 7 -0.23 3.37 -2.20
C VAL A 7 -0.30 1.91 -2.61
N THR A 8 0.70 1.13 -2.27
CA THR A 8 0.71 -0.32 -2.53
C THR A 8 1.10 -1.07 -1.27
N GLY A 9 0.66 -2.31 -1.17
CA GLY A 9 1.00 -3.15 -0.04
C GLY A 9 0.32 -4.50 -0.07
N GLY A 10 0.76 -5.37 0.83
CA GLY A 10 0.15 -6.69 1.00
C GLY A 10 -1.12 -6.66 1.84
N PHE A 11 -1.12 -5.86 2.90
CA PHE A 11 -2.26 -5.74 3.81
C PHE A 11 -2.73 -7.11 4.31
N ASP A 12 -1.82 -7.86 4.89
CA ASP A 12 -2.04 -9.28 5.17
C ASP A 12 -1.57 -9.69 6.57
N PRO A 13 -2.41 -9.54 7.59
CA PRO A 13 -3.75 -8.94 7.58
C PRO A 13 -3.71 -7.42 7.65
N MET A 14 -4.81 -6.80 7.23
CA MET A 14 -5.05 -5.37 7.43
C MET A 14 -5.12 -5.07 8.93
N HIS A 15 -4.54 -3.96 9.35
CA HIS A 15 -4.55 -3.57 10.76
C HIS A 15 -4.55 -2.05 10.91
N SER A 16 -4.59 -1.59 12.17
CA SER A 16 -4.70 -0.15 12.48
C SER A 16 -3.56 0.69 11.90
N GLY A 17 -2.35 0.11 11.81
CA GLY A 17 -1.23 0.80 11.19
C GLY A 17 -1.45 1.07 9.71
N HIS A 18 -2.04 0.11 9.00
CA HIS A 18 -2.42 0.30 7.60
C HIS A 18 -3.51 1.37 7.47
N LEU A 19 -4.50 1.37 8.38
CA LEU A 19 -5.55 2.39 8.34
C LEU A 19 -4.97 3.79 8.52
N ALA A 20 -4.05 3.96 9.47
CA ALA A 20 -3.40 5.25 9.70
C ALA A 20 -2.62 5.71 8.46
N TYR A 21 -1.90 4.79 7.84
CA TYR A 21 -1.15 5.05 6.61
C TYR A 21 -2.07 5.49 5.46
N LEU A 22 -3.15 4.74 5.24
CA LEU A 22 -4.10 5.05 4.17
C LEU A 22 -4.81 6.38 4.40
N LYS A 23 -5.19 6.67 5.64
CA LYS A 23 -5.80 7.97 5.98
C LYS A 23 -4.86 9.12 5.68
N SER A 24 -3.59 8.97 6.07
CA SER A 24 -2.57 10.00 5.80
C SER A 24 -2.34 10.18 4.31
N ALA A 25 -2.30 9.09 3.57
CA ALA A 25 -2.14 9.14 2.12
C ALA A 25 -3.32 9.87 1.45
N LYS A 26 -4.54 9.62 1.92
CA LYS A 26 -5.73 10.29 1.37
C LYS A 26 -5.64 11.81 1.49
N LEU A 27 -5.02 12.31 2.55
CA LEU A 27 -4.87 13.75 2.77
C LEU A 27 -3.96 14.44 1.75
N LEU A 28 -3.17 13.66 1.01
CA LEU A 28 -2.24 14.22 0.01
C LEU A 28 -2.93 14.61 -1.30
N GLY A 29 -4.15 14.12 -1.55
CA GLY A 29 -4.86 14.40 -2.79
C GLY A 29 -6.35 14.17 -2.67
N GLU A 30 -7.03 14.18 -3.81
CA GLU A 30 -8.49 14.05 -3.85
C GLU A 30 -8.96 12.60 -3.96
N LYS A 31 -8.18 11.74 -4.62
CA LYS A 31 -8.54 10.34 -4.86
C LYS A 31 -7.42 9.42 -4.39
N LEU A 32 -7.79 8.40 -3.62
CA LEU A 32 -6.84 7.40 -3.14
C LEU A 32 -7.04 6.07 -3.87
N TRP A 33 -5.98 5.62 -4.50
CA TRP A 33 -5.88 4.31 -5.16
C TRP A 33 -4.99 3.41 -4.31
N VAL A 34 -5.39 2.16 -4.15
CA VAL A 34 -4.59 1.19 -3.40
C VAL A 34 -4.32 -0.03 -4.27
N GLY A 35 -3.06 -0.27 -4.56
CA GLY A 35 -2.62 -1.47 -5.28
C GLY A 35 -2.31 -2.59 -4.28
N ILE A 36 -2.89 -3.76 -4.50
CA ILE A 36 -2.77 -4.90 -3.61
C ILE A 36 -1.73 -5.87 -4.19
N ASN A 37 -0.73 -6.20 -3.39
CA ASN A 37 0.29 -7.16 -3.80
C ASN A 37 -0.31 -8.57 -3.92
N SER A 38 0.23 -9.34 -4.86
CA SER A 38 -0.23 -10.70 -5.15
C SER A 38 0.11 -11.69 -4.03
N ASN A 39 -0.55 -12.83 -4.05
CA ASN A 39 -0.20 -13.96 -3.18
C ASN A 39 1.25 -14.40 -3.42
N ASN A 40 1.67 -14.44 -4.68
CA ASN A 40 3.05 -14.84 -5.04
C ASN A 40 4.09 -13.89 -4.44
N TRP A 41 3.81 -12.59 -4.45
CA TRP A 41 4.72 -11.61 -3.83
C TRP A 41 4.85 -11.85 -2.33
N LEU A 42 3.73 -12.12 -1.66
CA LEU A 42 3.75 -12.41 -0.22
C LEU A 42 4.51 -13.71 0.08
N GLN A 43 4.35 -14.73 -0.78
CA GLN A 43 5.09 -15.98 -0.64
C GLN A 43 6.60 -15.75 -0.78
N ARG A 44 7.02 -14.94 -1.76
CA ARG A 44 8.44 -14.61 -1.92
C ARG A 44 8.99 -13.84 -0.73
N LYS A 45 8.20 -12.90 -0.20
CA LYS A 45 8.65 -12.00 0.86
C LYS A 45 8.59 -12.64 2.24
N LYS A 46 7.53 -13.40 2.53
CA LYS A 46 7.26 -13.91 3.88
C LYS A 46 7.17 -15.43 3.99
N GLY A 47 7.25 -16.13 2.87
CA GLY A 47 7.12 -17.59 2.84
C GLY A 47 5.69 -18.10 2.67
N GLN A 48 4.70 -17.30 2.99
CA GLN A 48 3.28 -17.64 2.79
C GLN A 48 2.44 -16.39 2.90
N TYR A 49 1.22 -16.46 2.36
CA TYR A 49 0.23 -15.42 2.59
C TYR A 49 -0.80 -15.91 3.62
N PHE A 50 -1.39 -14.97 4.37
CA PHE A 50 -2.41 -15.28 5.37
C PHE A 50 -3.80 -15.23 4.75
N MET A 51 -4.11 -14.14 4.04
CA MET A 51 -5.39 -13.99 3.34
C MET A 51 -5.17 -13.94 1.83
N ASP A 52 -6.02 -14.63 1.10
CA ASP A 52 -6.00 -14.61 -0.36
C ASP A 52 -6.14 -13.19 -0.90
N ALA A 53 -5.56 -12.94 -2.07
CA ALA A 53 -5.56 -11.61 -2.69
C ALA A 53 -6.97 -11.04 -2.85
N ASP A 54 -7.95 -11.88 -3.25
CA ASP A 54 -9.33 -11.42 -3.43
C ASP A 54 -9.94 -10.94 -2.12
N GLU A 55 -9.65 -11.61 -1.01
CA GLU A 55 -10.12 -11.19 0.32
C GLU A 55 -9.51 -9.84 0.69
N ARG A 56 -8.22 -9.70 0.49
CA ARG A 56 -7.52 -8.45 0.80
C ARG A 56 -8.02 -7.30 -0.05
N LEU A 57 -8.31 -7.58 -1.31
CA LEU A 57 -8.89 -6.60 -2.23
C LEU A 57 -10.25 -6.13 -1.75
N GLN A 58 -11.14 -7.05 -1.41
CA GLN A 58 -12.50 -6.70 -0.97
C GLN A 58 -12.49 -5.87 0.32
N LEU A 59 -11.65 -6.25 1.28
CA LEU A 59 -11.55 -5.49 2.53
C LEU A 59 -11.06 -4.06 2.26
N THR A 60 -10.03 -3.93 1.46
CA THR A 60 -9.43 -2.62 1.15
C THR A 60 -10.38 -1.75 0.35
N ALA A 61 -11.04 -2.32 -0.65
CA ALA A 61 -11.95 -1.57 -1.53
C ALA A 61 -13.14 -0.99 -0.79
N ASN A 62 -13.50 -1.57 0.36
CA ASN A 62 -14.66 -1.13 1.13
C ASN A 62 -14.33 -0.19 2.29
N LEU A 63 -13.08 0.22 2.43
CA LEU A 63 -12.73 1.25 3.40
C LEU A 63 -13.21 2.62 2.88
N LYS A 64 -13.82 3.39 3.77
CA LYS A 64 -14.50 4.63 3.37
C LYS A 64 -13.59 5.68 2.72
N PHE A 65 -12.30 5.67 3.02
CA PHE A 65 -11.36 6.64 2.45
C PHE A 65 -10.61 6.11 1.23
N VAL A 66 -10.93 4.91 0.77
CA VAL A 66 -10.33 4.33 -0.45
C VAL A 66 -11.29 4.54 -1.61
N ASP A 67 -10.82 5.17 -2.67
CA ASP A 67 -11.65 5.41 -3.86
C ASP A 67 -11.58 4.23 -4.83
N HIS A 68 -10.38 3.64 -5.00
CA HIS A 68 -10.19 2.49 -5.90
C HIS A 68 -9.17 1.54 -5.30
N ALA A 69 -9.42 0.24 -5.39
CA ALA A 69 -8.45 -0.78 -5.02
C ALA A 69 -8.34 -1.77 -6.18
N PHE A 70 -7.15 -2.27 -6.42
CA PHE A 70 -6.90 -3.17 -7.57
C PHE A 70 -5.70 -4.07 -7.32
N LEU A 71 -5.69 -5.20 -8.00
CA LEU A 71 -4.54 -6.11 -8.02
C LEU A 71 -3.62 -5.70 -9.18
N PHE A 72 -2.32 -5.86 -9.01
CA PHE A 72 -1.37 -5.51 -10.05
C PHE A 72 -0.27 -6.55 -10.18
N ASP A 73 0.40 -6.56 -11.32
CA ASP A 73 1.52 -7.47 -11.58
C ASP A 73 2.76 -6.97 -10.82
N ASP A 74 3.20 -7.76 -9.86
CA ASP A 74 4.37 -7.46 -9.05
C ASP A 74 5.48 -8.50 -9.20
N ALA A 75 5.53 -9.17 -10.35
CA ALA A 75 6.50 -10.24 -10.59
C ALA A 75 7.94 -9.75 -10.47
N ASP A 76 8.21 -8.48 -10.78
CA ASP A 76 9.54 -7.88 -10.66
C ASP A 76 9.81 -7.26 -9.28
N ASN A 77 8.90 -7.47 -8.33
CA ASN A 77 8.97 -6.95 -6.96
C ASN A 77 8.85 -5.42 -6.85
N SER A 78 8.48 -4.74 -7.92
CA SER A 78 8.23 -3.30 -7.90
C SER A 78 6.75 -2.98 -8.04
N ALA A 79 6.38 -1.73 -7.77
CA ALA A 79 5.04 -1.22 -7.98
C ALA A 79 4.91 -0.46 -9.31
N CYS A 80 5.86 -0.63 -10.21
CA CYS A 80 5.86 0.08 -11.49
C CYS A 80 4.58 -0.19 -12.30
N GLU A 81 4.10 -1.44 -12.31
CA GLU A 81 2.86 -1.77 -13.01
C GLU A 81 1.64 -1.12 -12.38
N ALA A 82 1.65 -0.96 -11.05
CA ALA A 82 0.57 -0.25 -10.35
C ALA A 82 0.53 1.23 -10.76
N ILE A 83 1.69 1.86 -10.82
CA ILE A 83 1.81 3.27 -11.26
C ILE A 83 1.32 3.41 -12.69
N SER A 84 1.76 2.52 -13.59
CA SER A 84 1.35 2.54 -14.99
C SER A 84 -0.16 2.35 -15.14
N PHE A 85 -0.75 1.46 -14.33
CA PHE A 85 -2.20 1.24 -14.36
C PHE A 85 -2.97 2.52 -14.01
N VAL A 86 -2.58 3.20 -12.94
CA VAL A 86 -3.26 4.43 -12.52
C VAL A 86 -3.05 5.53 -13.55
N LEU A 87 -1.84 5.68 -14.07
CA LEU A 87 -1.56 6.69 -15.11
C LEU A 87 -2.43 6.50 -16.35
N GLY A 88 -2.69 5.24 -16.72
CA GLY A 88 -3.57 4.93 -17.85
C GLY A 88 -5.05 5.21 -17.58
N ALA A 89 -5.44 5.29 -16.31
CA ALA A 89 -6.83 5.47 -15.91
C ALA A 89 -7.22 6.92 -15.60
N ILE A 90 -6.24 7.79 -15.35
CA ILE A 90 -6.53 9.19 -15.00
C ILE A 90 -6.39 10.10 -16.22
N SER A 91 -6.98 11.30 -16.14
CA SER A 91 -6.94 12.23 -17.25
C SER A 91 -5.53 12.79 -17.46
N SER A 92 -5.28 13.32 -18.67
CA SER A 92 -3.98 13.91 -19.01
C SER A 92 -3.64 15.13 -18.15
N GLU A 93 -4.65 15.79 -17.59
CA GLU A 93 -4.46 16.97 -16.76
C GLU A 93 -4.28 16.64 -15.28
N SER A 94 -4.48 15.39 -14.89
CA SER A 94 -4.32 14.94 -13.52
C SER A 94 -2.87 14.61 -13.20
N SER A 95 -2.56 14.57 -11.90
CA SER A 95 -1.25 14.17 -11.42
C SER A 95 -1.37 13.01 -10.45
N LEU A 96 -0.28 12.29 -10.25
CA LEU A 96 -0.21 11.13 -9.38
C LEU A 96 0.91 11.28 -8.36
N ILE A 97 0.58 11.06 -7.10
CA ILE A 97 1.56 10.99 -6.02
C ILE A 97 1.70 9.52 -5.62
N PHE A 98 2.90 8.96 -5.76
CA PHE A 98 3.19 7.63 -5.24
C PHE A 98 3.66 7.79 -3.80
N ALA A 99 2.81 7.43 -2.85
CA ALA A 99 3.04 7.64 -1.43
C ALA A 99 3.68 6.42 -0.79
N ASN A 100 4.76 6.63 -0.06
CA ASN A 100 5.52 5.58 0.59
C ASN A 100 5.57 5.82 2.09
N GLY A 101 5.48 4.73 2.85
CA GLY A 101 5.59 4.78 4.30
C GLY A 101 6.79 3.98 4.77
N GLY A 102 6.91 3.86 6.09
CA GLY A 102 7.94 3.03 6.68
C GLY A 102 9.35 3.53 6.41
N ASP A 103 10.22 2.60 6.04
CA ASP A 103 11.64 2.86 5.83
C ASP A 103 12.02 3.11 4.36
N ARG A 104 11.05 3.28 3.48
CA ARG A 104 11.33 3.58 2.08
C ARG A 104 11.73 5.04 1.91
N ASN A 105 12.70 5.31 1.06
CA ASN A 105 13.20 6.66 0.80
C ASN A 105 13.71 6.78 -0.63
N GLU A 106 14.10 8.00 -1.02
CA GLU A 106 14.51 8.30 -2.39
C GLU A 106 15.59 7.39 -2.96
N GLY A 107 16.44 6.84 -2.10
CA GLY A 107 17.57 6.03 -2.57
C GLY A 107 17.27 4.55 -2.70
N ASN A 108 16.09 4.08 -2.30
CA ASN A 108 15.87 2.65 -2.18
C ASN A 108 14.64 2.09 -2.90
N ILE A 109 13.97 2.87 -3.75
CA ILE A 109 12.81 2.35 -4.47
C ILE A 109 13.04 2.30 -5.98
N PRO A 110 12.75 1.16 -6.63
CA PRO A 110 12.95 1.03 -8.08
C PRO A 110 11.97 1.87 -8.90
N GLU A 111 10.80 2.18 -8.36
CA GLU A 111 9.79 2.98 -9.03
C GLU A 111 10.31 4.38 -9.39
N MET A 112 11.14 4.95 -8.54
CA MET A 112 11.70 6.27 -8.80
C MET A 112 12.60 6.27 -10.02
N ALA A 113 13.41 5.22 -10.20
CA ALA A 113 14.28 5.11 -11.38
C ALA A 113 13.48 5.12 -12.67
N LYS A 114 12.30 4.51 -12.69
CA LYS A 114 11.46 4.44 -13.88
C LYS A 114 10.66 5.71 -14.13
N PHE A 115 10.16 6.36 -13.08
CA PHE A 115 9.21 7.46 -13.21
C PHE A 115 9.73 8.83 -12.78
N GLN A 116 10.98 8.95 -12.34
CA GLN A 116 11.50 10.21 -11.83
C GLN A 116 11.51 11.35 -12.84
N SER A 117 11.55 11.04 -14.12
CA SER A 117 11.52 12.05 -15.18
C SER A 117 10.10 12.40 -15.64
N SER A 118 9.08 11.72 -15.11
CA SER A 118 7.70 12.00 -15.47
C SER A 118 7.19 13.24 -14.74
N GLU A 119 6.61 14.17 -15.48
CA GLU A 119 6.02 15.37 -14.90
C GLU A 119 4.70 15.08 -14.18
N LYS A 120 4.07 13.94 -14.47
CA LYS A 120 2.79 13.57 -13.86
C LYS A 120 2.96 12.85 -12.52
N VAL A 121 4.11 12.27 -12.25
CA VAL A 121 4.32 11.43 -11.07
C VAL A 121 5.26 12.14 -10.11
N SER A 122 4.85 12.26 -8.87
CA SER A 122 5.72 12.70 -7.78
C SER A 122 5.74 11.63 -6.69
N PHE A 123 6.69 11.75 -5.78
CA PHE A 123 6.94 10.75 -4.75
C PHE A 123 6.89 11.42 -3.38
N GLU A 124 6.19 10.78 -2.44
CA GLU A 124 6.17 11.22 -1.05
C GLU A 124 6.64 10.06 -0.17
N PHE A 125 7.40 10.39 0.87
CA PHE A 125 7.99 9.41 1.78
C PHE A 125 7.60 9.71 3.22
N GLY A 126 7.66 8.70 4.08
CA GLY A 126 7.32 8.87 5.50
C GLY A 126 5.85 9.12 5.75
N VAL A 127 4.99 8.74 4.82
CA VAL A 127 3.54 8.93 4.94
C VAL A 127 3.02 8.08 6.10
N GLY A 128 2.22 8.69 6.98
CA GLY A 128 1.71 8.01 8.16
C GLY A 128 2.63 8.11 9.38
N GLY A 129 3.78 8.76 9.22
CA GLY A 129 4.74 8.93 10.31
C GLY A 129 5.63 7.72 10.52
N GLU A 130 6.52 7.82 11.50
CA GLU A 130 7.47 6.75 11.81
C GLU A 130 6.99 5.84 12.95
N ASP A 131 5.98 6.25 13.69
CA ASP A 131 5.43 5.46 14.80
C ASP A 131 4.69 4.24 14.27
N LYS A 132 5.21 3.07 14.59
CA LYS A 132 4.61 1.82 14.16
C LYS A 132 3.45 1.46 15.09
N LYS A 133 2.23 1.65 14.63
CA LYS A 133 1.02 1.37 15.39
C LYS A 133 0.79 -0.13 15.58
N ASN A 134 1.16 -0.92 14.57
CA ASN A 134 0.95 -2.36 14.60
C ASN A 134 1.76 -2.97 13.46
N SER A 135 1.76 -4.29 13.36
CA SER A 135 2.33 -4.94 12.18
C SER A 135 1.65 -6.29 11.97
N SER A 136 1.54 -6.68 10.70
CA SER A 136 0.99 -7.99 10.34
C SER A 136 1.82 -9.11 10.98
N SER A 137 3.14 -8.96 11.02
CA SER A 137 4.02 -9.96 11.64
C SER A 137 3.76 -10.11 13.13
N TRP A 138 3.53 -9.01 13.85
CA TRP A 138 3.20 -9.05 15.27
C TRP A 138 1.87 -9.78 15.52
N ILE A 139 0.87 -9.49 14.69
CA ILE A 139 -0.46 -10.11 14.80
C ILE A 139 -0.35 -11.61 14.58
N LEU A 140 0.33 -12.03 13.53
CA LEU A 140 0.49 -13.45 13.20
C LEU A 140 1.34 -14.18 14.24
N GLU A 141 2.39 -13.55 14.75
CA GLU A 141 3.21 -14.12 15.79
C GLU A 141 2.42 -14.32 17.08
N ASN A 142 1.62 -13.33 17.47
CA ASN A 142 0.74 -13.44 18.63
C ASN A 142 -0.31 -14.55 18.46
N TRP A 143 -0.80 -14.73 17.27
CA TRP A 143 -1.74 -15.81 16.97
C TRP A 143 -1.10 -17.19 17.16
N LYS A 144 0.12 -17.35 16.66
CA LYS A 144 0.85 -18.62 16.77
C LYS A 144 1.34 -18.90 18.18
N ASN A 145 1.79 -17.88 18.88
CA ASN A 145 2.39 -17.98 20.21
C ASN A 145 1.81 -16.92 21.13
N PRO A 146 0.58 -17.13 21.64
CA PRO A 146 -0.04 -16.16 22.53
C PRO A 146 0.75 -16.02 23.82
N LYS A 147 1.25 -14.82 24.12
CA LYS A 147 2.08 -14.56 25.30
C LYS A 147 1.31 -13.88 26.43
N THR A 148 0.21 -13.22 26.11
CA THR A 148 -0.56 -12.47 27.09
C THR A 148 -2.05 -12.65 26.84
N VAL A 149 -2.83 -12.63 27.95
CA VAL A 149 -4.28 -12.64 27.87
C VAL A 149 -4.76 -11.22 27.61
N ARG A 150 -5.61 -11.04 26.61
CA ARG A 150 -6.17 -9.74 26.31
C ARG A 150 -7.24 -9.37 27.32
N LYS A 151 -7.29 -8.07 27.70
CA LYS A 151 -8.20 -7.59 28.72
C LYS A 151 -9.69 -7.80 28.37
N TRP A 152 -10.01 -7.77 27.09
CA TRP A 152 -11.39 -7.85 26.62
C TRP A 152 -11.59 -8.97 25.62
N GLY A 153 -10.69 -9.91 25.64
CA GLY A 153 -10.70 -11.03 24.68
C GLY A 153 -10.88 -12.38 25.32
#